data_f0f7ac56b8c2b8678960972152cee924
#
_entry.id   f0f7ac56b8c2b8678960972152cee924
#
_cell.length_a   1.000
_cell.length_b   1.000
_cell.length_c   1.000
_cell.angle_alpha   90.00
_cell.angle_beta   90.00
_cell.angle_gamma   90.00
#
_symmetry.space_group_name_H-M   'P 1'
#
loop_
_entity.id
_entity.type
_entity.pdbx_description
1 polymer ?
#
loop_
_entity_poly.entity_id
_entity_poly.type
_entity_poly.pdbx_seq_one_letter_code
_entity_poly.pdbx_strand_id
1 'polypeptide(L)'
;MKMFFFLLLALSSPAVADLEWRNFENAEKTKSFKGRLVGYNPLTKKVTVQRQSTLRPVTFRINLLSEEHRRFVESRAVELEAAGGLRMMFYENVQKVGSTRSGSTKTSTYDGGYKIEIRNYLRRAIQDVSVDFLIIYRKDSTNGNGTRSIKRGSRNLTALVPNYDENIVIGGIPLTSYYKAGSVTAMAGST
;
A
#
# COMPACT_ATOMS: atom_id res chain seq x y z
N MET A 1 -19.31 0.91 16.01
CA MET A 1 -18.77 -0.21 15.22
C MET A 1 -17.37 0.15 14.78
N LYS A 2 -16.34 -0.44 15.39
CA LYS A 2 -14.94 -0.21 15.00
C LYS A 2 -14.59 -1.27 13.96
N MET A 3 -14.39 -0.86 12.72
CA MET A 3 -13.98 -1.75 11.65
C MET A 3 -12.46 -1.61 11.48
N PHE A 4 -11.73 -2.69 11.71
CA PHE A 4 -10.30 -2.72 11.43
C PHE A 4 -10.08 -3.15 9.97
N PHE A 5 -9.57 -2.26 9.16
CA PHE A 5 -9.11 -2.57 7.81
C PHE A 5 -7.60 -2.74 7.82
N PHE A 6 -7.12 -3.83 7.26
CA PHE A 6 -5.73 -3.99 6.87
C PHE A 6 -5.66 -3.92 5.34
N LEU A 7 -4.99 -2.93 4.82
CA LEU A 7 -4.66 -2.83 3.42
C LEU A 7 -3.22 -3.30 3.23
N LEU A 8 -3.03 -4.43 2.55
CA LEU A 8 -1.73 -4.87 2.09
C LEU A 8 -1.63 -4.52 0.61
N LEU A 9 -0.75 -3.62 0.26
CA LEU A 9 -0.46 -3.26 -1.12
C LEU A 9 0.83 -3.94 -1.55
N ALA A 10 0.78 -4.64 -2.67
CA ALA A 10 1.95 -5.00 -3.43
C ALA A 10 1.92 -4.21 -4.74
N LEU A 11 2.94 -3.41 -4.99
CA LEU A 11 3.21 -2.88 -6.31
C LEU A 11 3.89 -4.01 -7.09
N SER A 12 3.13 -4.71 -7.91
CA SER A 12 3.69 -5.61 -8.89
C SER A 12 3.94 -4.84 -10.19
N SER A 13 5.05 -4.13 -10.22
CA SER A 13 5.81 -4.02 -11.46
C SER A 13 6.39 -5.42 -11.73
N PRO A 14 6.62 -5.91 -12.96
CA PRO A 14 7.27 -7.20 -13.19
C PRO A 14 8.67 -7.30 -12.57
N ALA A 15 9.06 -6.31 -11.84
CA ALA A 15 10.23 -6.25 -11.00
C ALA A 15 9.82 -5.74 -9.63
N VAL A 16 9.26 -6.60 -8.79
CA VAL A 16 9.47 -6.45 -7.35
C VAL A 16 10.97 -6.27 -7.20
N ALA A 17 11.40 -5.10 -6.73
CA ALA A 17 12.80 -4.88 -6.40
C ALA A 17 13.23 -6.10 -5.60
N ASP A 18 14.16 -6.86 -6.16
CA ASP A 18 14.58 -8.15 -5.61
C ASP A 18 15.08 -7.89 -4.19
N LEU A 19 14.18 -8.08 -3.22
CA LEU A 19 14.47 -7.87 -1.80
C LEU A 19 15.38 -8.99 -1.27
N GLU A 20 15.96 -9.81 -2.18
CA GLU A 20 16.87 -10.87 -1.82
C GLU A 20 18.15 -10.34 -1.17
N TRP A 21 18.55 -11.05 -0.15
CA TRP A 21 19.84 -10.87 0.47
C TRP A 21 20.93 -11.42 -0.41
N ARG A 22 21.80 -10.56 -0.96
CA ARG A 22 22.95 -10.93 -1.79
C ARG A 22 24.26 -10.55 -1.12
N ASN A 23 25.34 -11.23 -1.53
CA ASN A 23 26.69 -10.82 -1.20
C ASN A 23 27.11 -9.72 -2.16
N PHE A 24 27.46 -8.56 -1.61
CA PHE A 24 28.08 -7.46 -2.36
C PHE A 24 29.58 -7.48 -2.15
N GLU A 25 30.33 -7.43 -3.23
CA GLU A 25 31.79 -7.44 -3.25
C GLU A 25 32.33 -6.08 -3.69
N ASN A 26 33.46 -5.67 -3.12
CA ASN A 26 34.17 -4.49 -3.59
C ASN A 26 34.86 -4.76 -4.94
N ALA A 27 35.33 -3.70 -5.62
CA ALA A 27 35.95 -3.78 -6.94
C ALA A 27 37.14 -4.75 -7.00
N GLU A 28 37.88 -4.86 -5.92
CA GLU A 28 39.10 -5.71 -5.79
C GLU A 28 38.75 -7.14 -5.35
N LYS A 29 37.47 -7.44 -5.07
CA LYS A 29 36.96 -8.71 -4.52
C LYS A 29 37.63 -9.16 -3.21
N THR A 30 38.24 -8.21 -2.49
CA THR A 30 38.94 -8.48 -1.22
C THR A 30 38.00 -8.38 0.00
N LYS A 31 36.87 -7.69 -0.16
CA LYS A 31 35.86 -7.51 0.91
C LYS A 31 34.46 -7.78 0.37
N SER A 32 33.66 -8.45 1.19
CA SER A 32 32.24 -8.69 0.89
C SER A 32 31.38 -8.45 2.11
N PHE A 33 30.10 -8.18 1.88
CA PHE A 33 29.09 -8.12 2.92
C PHE A 33 27.73 -8.55 2.35
N LYS A 34 26.91 -9.17 3.19
CA LYS A 34 25.56 -9.54 2.81
C LYS A 34 24.60 -8.40 3.06
N GLY A 35 23.86 -8.02 2.03
CA GLY A 35 22.92 -6.91 2.06
C GLY A 35 21.81 -7.05 1.03
N ARG A 36 20.84 -6.15 1.09
CA ARG A 36 19.81 -6.00 0.05
C ARG A 36 19.86 -4.60 -0.52
N LEU A 37 19.69 -4.51 -1.81
CA LEU A 37 19.68 -3.24 -2.53
C LEU A 37 18.39 -2.49 -2.22
N VAL A 38 18.48 -1.27 -1.67
CA VAL A 38 17.31 -0.46 -1.27
C VAL A 38 17.25 0.88 -1.96
N GLY A 39 18.30 1.30 -2.66
CA GLY A 39 18.27 2.55 -3.42
C GLY A 39 19.48 2.71 -4.34
N TYR A 40 19.27 3.42 -5.43
CA TYR A 40 20.32 3.88 -6.34
C TYR A 40 19.94 5.24 -6.91
N ASN A 41 20.90 6.15 -6.89
CA ASN A 41 20.74 7.46 -7.52
C ASN A 41 21.69 7.54 -8.73
N PRO A 42 21.16 7.49 -9.96
CA PRO A 42 21.98 7.46 -11.17
C PRO A 42 22.73 8.77 -11.43
N LEU A 43 22.24 9.92 -10.93
CA LEU A 43 22.90 11.23 -11.09
C LEU A 43 24.14 11.34 -10.21
N THR A 44 24.06 10.92 -8.96
CA THR A 44 25.18 10.99 -8.01
C THR A 44 26.01 9.72 -7.97
N LYS A 45 25.59 8.67 -8.70
CA LYS A 45 26.20 7.34 -8.72
C LYS A 45 26.32 6.74 -7.31
N LYS A 46 25.35 7.03 -6.43
CA LYS A 46 25.30 6.50 -5.07
C LYS A 46 24.33 5.34 -4.97
N VAL A 47 24.79 4.27 -4.31
CA VAL A 47 24.04 3.05 -4.02
C VAL A 47 23.76 2.99 -2.54
N THR A 48 22.55 2.62 -2.16
CA THR A 48 22.16 2.35 -0.76
C THR A 48 21.85 0.87 -0.61
N VAL A 49 22.56 0.21 0.29
CA VAL A 49 22.38 -1.22 0.60
C VAL A 49 22.09 -1.36 2.09
N GLN A 50 21.04 -2.07 2.45
CA GLN A 50 20.78 -2.43 3.83
C GLN A 50 21.60 -3.67 4.19
N ARG A 51 22.48 -3.57 5.19
CA ARG A 51 23.29 -4.71 5.66
C ARG A 51 22.44 -5.72 6.42
N GLN A 52 22.65 -7.02 6.17
CA GLN A 52 21.93 -8.06 6.89
C GLN A 52 22.29 -8.09 8.39
N SER A 53 23.55 -7.91 8.72
CA SER A 53 24.07 -8.03 10.09
C SER A 53 23.55 -6.96 11.05
N THR A 54 23.30 -5.74 10.56
CA THR A 54 22.91 -4.60 11.39
C THR A 54 21.53 -4.05 11.07
N LEU A 55 20.93 -4.48 9.97
CA LEU A 55 19.70 -3.96 9.36
C LEU A 55 19.78 -2.44 9.04
N ARG A 56 20.99 -1.86 9.11
CA ARG A 56 21.19 -0.43 8.83
C ARG A 56 21.53 -0.21 7.35
N PRO A 57 20.96 0.82 6.72
CA PRO A 57 21.34 1.20 5.38
C PRO A 57 22.73 1.84 5.39
N VAL A 58 23.54 1.52 4.38
CA VAL A 58 24.82 2.16 4.10
C VAL A 58 24.78 2.67 2.67
N THR A 59 25.28 3.91 2.47
CA THR A 59 25.33 4.55 1.16
C THR A 59 26.77 4.78 0.74
N PHE A 60 27.10 4.38 -0.48
CA PHE A 60 28.45 4.52 -1.04
C PHE A 60 28.38 4.71 -2.56
N ARG A 61 29.51 5.03 -3.20
CA ARG A 61 29.58 5.17 -4.66
C ARG A 61 29.57 3.81 -5.34
N ILE A 62 28.87 3.66 -6.47
CA ILE A 62 28.75 2.41 -7.23
C ILE A 62 30.10 1.86 -7.70
N ASN A 63 31.09 2.73 -7.96
CA ASN A 63 32.41 2.32 -8.40
C ASN A 63 33.21 1.52 -7.35
N LEU A 64 32.77 1.52 -6.10
CA LEU A 64 33.35 0.69 -5.05
C LEU A 64 32.92 -0.78 -5.14
N LEU A 65 31.91 -1.09 -5.94
CA LEU A 65 31.44 -2.45 -6.19
C LEU A 65 32.21 -3.12 -7.33
N SER A 66 32.26 -4.46 -7.30
CA SER A 66 32.73 -5.26 -8.43
C SER A 66 31.88 -5.00 -9.68
N GLU A 67 32.42 -5.29 -10.86
CA GLU A 67 31.75 -5.08 -12.15
C GLU A 67 30.39 -5.76 -12.21
N GLU A 68 30.31 -7.00 -11.73
CA GLU A 68 29.08 -7.77 -11.66
C GLU A 68 28.01 -7.05 -10.84
N HIS A 69 28.37 -6.57 -9.65
CA HIS A 69 27.43 -5.88 -8.77
C HIS A 69 27.07 -4.48 -9.27
N ARG A 70 27.96 -3.81 -10.02
CA ARG A 70 27.61 -2.55 -10.72
C ARG A 70 26.53 -2.79 -11.76
N ARG A 71 26.70 -3.77 -12.63
CA ARG A 71 25.70 -4.14 -13.65
C ARG A 71 24.36 -4.53 -13.02
N PHE A 72 24.40 -5.28 -11.93
CA PHE A 72 23.20 -5.63 -11.18
C PHE A 72 22.46 -4.38 -10.66
N VAL A 73 23.17 -3.44 -10.00
CA VAL A 73 22.57 -2.20 -9.50
C VAL A 73 21.99 -1.36 -10.65
N GLU A 74 22.73 -1.23 -11.76
CA GLU A 74 22.30 -0.45 -12.92
C GLU A 74 21.08 -1.07 -13.63
N SER A 75 20.99 -2.40 -13.71
CA SER A 75 19.81 -3.10 -14.25
C SER A 75 18.55 -2.86 -13.42
N ARG A 76 18.70 -2.56 -12.13
CA ARG A 76 17.59 -2.26 -11.19
C ARG A 76 17.35 -0.75 -10.98
N ALA A 77 18.11 0.10 -11.69
CA ALA A 77 18.08 1.55 -11.47
C ALA A 77 16.68 2.16 -11.60
N VAL A 78 15.92 1.74 -12.61
CA VAL A 78 14.56 2.25 -12.89
C VAL A 78 13.60 1.92 -11.75
N GLU A 79 13.66 0.70 -11.26
CA GLU A 79 12.80 0.20 -10.17
C GLU A 79 13.11 0.90 -8.84
N LEU A 80 14.40 1.02 -8.53
CA LEU A 80 14.85 1.67 -7.31
C LEU A 80 14.56 3.17 -7.30
N GLU A 81 14.68 3.81 -8.45
CA GLU A 81 14.29 5.21 -8.61
C GLU A 81 12.78 5.35 -8.42
N ALA A 82 11.98 4.49 -9.04
CA ALA A 82 10.53 4.49 -8.89
C ALA A 82 10.12 4.29 -7.42
N ALA A 83 10.69 3.31 -6.74
CA ALA A 83 10.41 3.05 -5.32
C ALA A 83 10.74 4.25 -4.40
N GLY A 84 11.79 5.01 -4.71
CA GLY A 84 12.17 6.21 -3.96
C GLY A 84 11.40 7.48 -4.33
N GLY A 85 10.77 7.50 -5.50
CA GLY A 85 10.08 8.68 -6.04
C GLY A 85 8.56 8.61 -6.04
N LEU A 86 7.98 7.50 -5.58
CA LEU A 86 6.52 7.37 -5.46
C LEU A 86 6.08 7.59 -4.01
N ARG A 87 5.02 8.37 -3.84
CA ARG A 87 4.30 8.50 -2.57
C ARG A 87 2.88 7.98 -2.77
N MET A 88 2.45 7.15 -1.83
CA MET A 88 1.07 6.67 -1.78
C MET A 88 0.40 7.14 -0.50
N MET A 89 -0.83 7.61 -0.64
CA MET A 89 -1.71 7.98 0.47
C MET A 89 -3.01 7.19 0.35
N PHE A 90 -3.57 6.81 1.49
CA PHE A 90 -4.75 5.97 1.57
C PHE A 90 -5.83 6.68 2.36
N TYR A 91 -7.02 6.73 1.78
CA TYR A 91 -8.18 7.33 2.42
C TYR A 91 -9.33 6.31 2.42
N GLU A 92 -10.01 6.18 3.53
CA GLU A 92 -11.26 5.42 3.54
C GLU A 92 -12.28 6.12 2.63
N ASN A 93 -12.95 5.32 1.80
CA ASN A 93 -14.01 5.79 0.92
C ASN A 93 -15.28 5.00 1.22
N VAL A 94 -16.17 5.60 2.01
CA VAL A 94 -17.42 4.99 2.42
C VAL A 94 -18.59 5.85 1.94
N GLN A 95 -19.37 5.33 1.00
CA GLN A 95 -20.50 6.03 0.43
C GLN A 95 -21.81 5.35 0.83
N LYS A 96 -22.79 6.11 1.31
CA LYS A 96 -24.12 5.61 1.60
C LYS A 96 -24.85 5.33 0.30
N VAL A 97 -25.26 4.08 0.09
CA VAL A 97 -25.97 3.64 -1.12
C VAL A 97 -27.47 3.41 -0.90
N GLY A 98 -27.89 3.27 0.36
CA GLY A 98 -29.33 3.08 0.65
C GLY A 98 -29.67 3.21 2.12
N SER A 99 -30.97 3.29 2.39
CA SER A 99 -31.50 3.24 3.76
C SER A 99 -32.94 2.74 3.72
N THR A 100 -33.26 1.78 4.59
CA THR A 100 -34.61 1.27 4.81
C THR A 100 -34.98 1.44 6.27
N ARG A 101 -36.29 1.56 6.56
CA ARG A 101 -36.83 1.62 7.92
C ARG A 101 -37.91 0.58 8.08
N SER A 102 -37.80 -0.22 9.14
CA SER A 102 -38.82 -1.18 9.54
C SER A 102 -39.13 -0.99 11.02
N GLY A 103 -40.31 -0.46 11.31
CA GLY A 103 -40.69 -0.06 12.68
C GLY A 103 -39.68 0.95 13.29
N SER A 104 -39.15 0.62 14.47
CA SER A 104 -38.15 1.43 15.17
C SER A 104 -36.70 1.26 14.66
N THR A 105 -36.45 0.31 13.74
CA THR A 105 -35.12 0.02 13.24
C THR A 105 -34.87 0.69 11.89
N LYS A 106 -33.80 1.45 11.80
CA LYS A 106 -33.28 2.00 10.55
C LYS A 106 -32.03 1.25 10.14
N THR A 107 -32.05 0.69 8.94
CA THR A 107 -30.91 0.02 8.31
C THR A 107 -30.34 0.93 7.24
N SER A 108 -29.05 1.22 7.30
CA SER A 108 -28.35 1.97 6.26
C SER A 108 -27.30 1.09 5.61
N THR A 109 -27.27 1.09 4.28
CA THR A 109 -26.28 0.36 3.47
C THR A 109 -25.28 1.32 2.88
N TYR A 110 -24.04 0.88 2.84
CA TYR A 110 -22.93 1.67 2.32
C TYR A 110 -22.08 0.80 1.40
N ASP A 111 -21.46 1.44 0.41
CA ASP A 111 -20.34 0.89 -0.33
C ASP A 111 -19.04 1.40 0.31
N GLY A 112 -18.29 0.47 0.88
CA GLY A 112 -17.01 0.76 1.52
C GLY A 112 -15.85 0.40 0.63
N GLY A 113 -14.73 1.11 0.85
CA GLY A 113 -13.49 0.88 0.13
C GLY A 113 -12.40 1.87 0.49
N TYR A 114 -11.48 2.05 -0.43
CA TYR A 114 -10.37 3.00 -0.31
C TYR A 114 -10.22 3.85 -1.56
N LYS A 115 -9.81 5.10 -1.37
CA LYS A 115 -9.19 5.95 -2.37
C LYS A 115 -7.68 5.88 -2.15
N ILE A 116 -6.94 5.46 -3.16
CA ILE A 116 -5.48 5.47 -3.18
C ILE A 116 -5.05 6.64 -4.05
N GLU A 117 -4.24 7.53 -3.51
CA GLU A 117 -3.63 8.64 -4.22
C GLU A 117 -2.15 8.35 -4.39
N ILE A 118 -1.68 8.32 -5.64
CA ILE A 118 -0.29 8.00 -5.99
C ILE A 118 0.32 9.24 -6.65
N ARG A 119 1.37 9.79 -6.06
CA ARG A 119 2.13 10.90 -6.60
C ARG A 119 3.52 10.47 -7.05
N ASN A 120 3.87 10.85 -8.27
CA ASN A 120 5.19 10.65 -8.83
C ASN A 120 6.04 11.92 -8.63
N TYR A 121 7.05 11.85 -7.76
CA TYR A 121 8.01 12.93 -7.53
C TYR A 121 9.25 12.83 -8.41
N LEU A 122 9.34 11.83 -9.30
CA LEU A 122 10.41 11.76 -10.27
C LEU A 122 10.23 12.83 -11.34
N ARG A 123 11.32 13.15 -12.03
CA ARG A 123 11.31 14.10 -13.16
C ARG A 123 10.83 13.47 -14.47
N ARG A 124 10.47 12.19 -14.47
CA ARG A 124 10.01 11.44 -15.65
C ARG A 124 8.73 10.67 -15.33
N ALA A 125 7.95 10.39 -16.35
CA ALA A 125 6.81 9.50 -16.23
C ALA A 125 7.27 8.05 -16.01
N ILE A 126 6.48 7.31 -15.22
CA ILE A 126 6.63 5.86 -15.06
C ILE A 126 5.50 5.23 -15.87
N GLN A 127 5.86 4.40 -16.84
CA GLN A 127 4.91 3.72 -17.74
C GLN A 127 4.48 2.37 -17.16
N ASP A 128 3.31 1.87 -17.60
CA ASP A 128 2.82 0.51 -17.38
C ASP A 128 2.82 0.09 -15.90
N VAL A 129 2.27 0.94 -15.03
CA VAL A 129 2.20 0.70 -13.60
C VAL A 129 1.00 -0.18 -13.26
N SER A 130 1.24 -1.32 -12.62
CA SER A 130 0.18 -2.14 -12.02
C SER A 130 0.12 -1.92 -10.51
N VAL A 131 -1.08 -1.70 -9.99
CA VAL A 131 -1.35 -1.55 -8.57
C VAL A 131 -2.21 -2.71 -8.12
N ASP A 132 -1.59 -3.68 -7.45
CA ASP A 132 -2.30 -4.80 -6.86
C ASP A 132 -2.69 -4.46 -5.43
N PHE A 133 -3.91 -4.82 -5.05
CA PHE A 133 -4.42 -4.53 -3.73
C PHE A 133 -5.06 -5.76 -3.08
N LEU A 134 -4.97 -5.81 -1.76
CA LEU A 134 -5.63 -6.77 -0.93
C LEU A 134 -6.25 -6.05 0.26
N ILE A 135 -7.58 -6.05 0.35
CA ILE A 135 -8.32 -5.46 1.46
C ILE A 135 -8.85 -6.60 2.34
N ILE A 136 -8.47 -6.57 3.61
CA ILE A 136 -8.97 -7.50 4.60
C ILE A 136 -9.98 -6.75 5.45
N TYR A 137 -11.20 -7.24 5.51
CA TYR A 137 -12.27 -6.64 6.30
C TYR A 137 -13.04 -7.68 7.10
N ARG A 138 -13.68 -7.24 8.17
CA ARG A 138 -14.50 -8.09 9.02
C ARG A 138 -15.97 -7.73 8.80
N LYS A 139 -16.77 -8.74 8.52
CA LYS A 139 -18.23 -8.63 8.55
C LYS A 139 -18.68 -9.01 9.95
N ASP A 140 -19.16 -8.03 10.71
CA ASP A 140 -19.74 -8.33 12.01
C ASP A 140 -21.07 -9.08 11.84
N SER A 141 -21.24 -10.13 12.62
CA SER A 141 -22.51 -10.84 12.77
C SER A 141 -23.25 -10.28 13.99
N THR A 142 -24.58 -10.32 13.96
CA THR A 142 -25.44 -9.99 15.10
C THR A 142 -25.12 -10.82 16.35
N ASN A 143 -24.47 -11.97 16.19
CA ASN A 143 -24.08 -12.89 17.26
C ASN A 143 -22.63 -12.68 17.75
N GLY A 144 -21.98 -11.59 17.40
CA GLY A 144 -20.64 -11.24 17.87
C GLY A 144 -19.48 -11.95 17.15
N ASN A 145 -19.71 -13.01 16.41
CA ASN A 145 -18.71 -13.75 15.64
C ASN A 145 -18.62 -13.23 14.21
N GLY A 146 -17.88 -12.12 14.01
CA GLY A 146 -17.69 -11.57 12.66
C GLY A 146 -16.80 -12.44 11.79
N THR A 147 -17.16 -12.60 10.51
CA THR A 147 -16.38 -13.36 9.53
C THR A 147 -15.36 -12.45 8.85
N ARG A 148 -14.10 -12.92 8.80
CA ARG A 148 -13.04 -12.24 8.03
C ARG A 148 -13.26 -12.49 6.53
N SER A 149 -13.23 -11.44 5.76
CA SER A 149 -13.35 -11.47 4.30
C SER A 149 -12.18 -10.77 3.64
N ILE A 150 -11.85 -11.18 2.41
CA ILE A 150 -10.73 -10.65 1.65
C ILE A 150 -11.24 -10.21 0.28
N LYS A 151 -10.88 -8.98 -0.11
CA LYS A 151 -11.07 -8.49 -1.47
C LYS A 151 -9.71 -8.27 -2.10
N ARG A 152 -9.48 -8.85 -3.27
CA ARG A 152 -8.27 -8.69 -4.07
C ARG A 152 -8.62 -8.09 -5.41
N GLY A 153 -7.67 -7.40 -6.01
CA GLY A 153 -7.80 -6.89 -7.36
C GLY A 153 -6.53 -6.19 -7.82
N SER A 154 -6.55 -5.78 -9.08
CA SER A 154 -5.49 -5.03 -9.72
C SER A 154 -6.06 -3.84 -10.47
N ARG A 155 -5.27 -2.76 -10.64
CA ARG A 155 -5.54 -1.62 -11.49
C ARG A 155 -4.29 -1.29 -12.29
N ASN A 156 -4.44 -1.22 -13.60
CA ASN A 156 -3.38 -0.81 -14.50
C ASN A 156 -3.51 0.68 -14.80
N LEU A 157 -2.40 1.38 -14.68
CA LEU A 157 -2.25 2.78 -15.05
C LEU A 157 -1.28 2.87 -16.22
N THR A 158 -1.66 3.55 -17.27
CA THR A 158 -0.81 3.71 -18.48
C THR A 158 0.46 4.47 -18.13
N ALA A 159 0.35 5.50 -17.31
CA ALA A 159 1.51 6.26 -16.85
C ALA A 159 1.22 7.01 -15.55
N LEU A 160 2.26 7.16 -14.72
CA LEU A 160 2.28 8.10 -13.60
C LEU A 160 3.09 9.33 -14.02
N VAL A 161 2.40 10.42 -14.31
CA VAL A 161 3.01 11.67 -14.78
C VAL A 161 3.73 12.38 -13.61
N PRO A 162 4.90 13.05 -13.85
CA PRO A 162 5.60 13.80 -12.82
C PRO A 162 4.73 14.87 -12.16
N ASN A 163 4.80 14.93 -10.82
CA ASN A 163 4.09 15.90 -9.98
C ASN A 163 2.56 15.91 -10.14
N TYR A 164 2.00 14.87 -10.70
CA TYR A 164 0.56 14.68 -10.82
C TYR A 164 0.07 13.59 -9.87
N ASP A 165 -1.13 13.77 -9.31
CA ASP A 165 -1.76 12.81 -8.41
C ASP A 165 -2.70 11.91 -9.21
N GLU A 166 -2.38 10.63 -9.27
CA GLU A 166 -3.27 9.62 -9.81
C GLU A 166 -4.15 9.06 -8.70
N ASN A 167 -5.46 8.97 -8.96
CA ASN A 167 -6.45 8.55 -7.98
C ASN A 167 -7.08 7.21 -8.39
N ILE A 168 -6.95 6.20 -7.53
CA ILE A 168 -7.58 4.90 -7.70
C ILE A 168 -8.65 4.73 -6.64
N VAL A 169 -9.89 4.54 -7.06
CA VAL A 169 -10.99 4.21 -6.15
C VAL A 169 -11.26 2.72 -6.19
N ILE A 170 -11.21 2.10 -5.03
CA ILE A 170 -11.51 0.68 -4.81
C ILE A 170 -12.73 0.61 -3.91
N GLY A 171 -13.90 0.29 -4.47
CA GLY A 171 -15.17 0.14 -3.75
C GLY A 171 -15.67 -1.30 -3.76
N GLY A 172 -16.97 -1.49 -3.51
CA GLY A 172 -17.66 -2.78 -3.58
C GLY A 172 -17.47 -3.66 -2.34
N ILE A 173 -17.27 -3.05 -1.16
CA ILE A 173 -17.36 -3.73 0.13
C ILE A 173 -18.69 -3.35 0.76
N PRO A 174 -19.69 -4.26 0.75
CA PRO A 174 -21.01 -3.95 1.29
C PRO A 174 -20.93 -3.82 2.82
N LEU A 175 -21.33 -2.67 3.33
CA LEU A 175 -21.39 -2.36 4.75
C LEU A 175 -22.82 -2.07 5.15
N THR A 176 -23.21 -2.48 6.35
CA THR A 176 -24.55 -2.25 6.88
C THR A 176 -24.47 -1.70 8.29
N SER A 177 -25.22 -0.64 8.56
CA SER A 177 -25.36 -0.05 9.88
C SER A 177 -26.81 -0.16 10.32
N TYR A 178 -27.02 -0.58 11.57
CA TYR A 178 -28.34 -0.68 12.19
C TYR A 178 -28.47 0.36 13.30
N TYR A 179 -29.54 1.12 13.28
CA TYR A 179 -29.93 2.02 14.35
C TYR A 179 -31.33 1.63 14.81
N LYS A 180 -31.46 1.34 16.11
CA LYS A 180 -32.75 1.08 16.77
C LYS A 180 -33.06 2.29 17.67
N ALA A 181 -34.18 2.95 17.42
CA ALA A 181 -34.65 4.00 18.31
C ALA A 181 -35.01 3.38 19.67
N GLY A 182 -34.41 3.88 20.75
CA GLY A 182 -34.77 3.46 22.11
C GLY A 182 -36.21 3.79 22.39
N SER A 183 -36.94 2.88 23.02
CA SER A 183 -38.25 3.20 23.63
C SER A 183 -37.96 4.05 24.87
N VAL A 184 -38.37 5.30 24.85
CA VAL A 184 -38.47 6.11 26.09
C VAL A 184 -39.69 5.59 26.82
N THR A 185 -39.48 4.78 27.86
CA THR A 185 -40.54 4.45 28.80
C THR A 185 -40.80 5.72 29.61
N ALA A 186 -41.88 6.46 29.25
CA ALA A 186 -42.37 7.52 30.10
C ALA A 186 -42.79 6.90 31.41
N MET A 187 -42.07 7.11 32.50
CA MET A 187 -42.57 6.85 33.84
C MET A 187 -43.67 7.88 34.08
N ALA A 188 -44.92 7.48 33.99
CA ALA A 188 -46.04 8.25 34.52
C ALA A 188 -45.85 8.30 36.03
N GLY A 189 -45.44 9.45 36.56
CA GLY A 189 -45.47 9.74 37.98
C GLY A 189 -46.90 9.76 38.45
N SER A 190 -47.26 8.78 39.28
CA SER A 190 -48.52 8.83 40.06
C SER A 190 -48.34 9.86 41.14
N THR A 191 -49.12 10.92 41.11
CA THR A 191 -49.42 11.81 42.22
C THR A 191 -50.32 11.14 43.24
#